data_a317d59f02fd6006251574d2a1c5b4ee
#
_entry.id   a317d59f02fd6006251574d2a1c5b4ee
#
_cell.length_a   1.000
_cell.length_b   1.000
_cell.length_c   1.000
_cell.angle_alpha   90.00
_cell.angle_beta   90.00
_cell.angle_gamma   90.00
#
_symmetry.space_group_name_H-M   'P 1'
#
loop_
_entity.id
_entity.type
_entity.pdbx_description
1 polymer ?
#
loop_
_entity_poly.entity_id
_entity_poly.type
_entity_poly.pdbx_seq_one_letter_code
_entity_poly.pdbx_strand_id
1 'polypeptide(L)'
;LTIPTWEGYPITNLSHAVHTLTYELHRHRDLENQGHDEALPDIVPLQRGISPEQRNVLRKAIEDIARYLPGGDERRISFTHSLTRALQRSGMEPDETNRLIGGFVDASTALEFVSQLPEWKSSRRRRVVLEEE
;
A
#
# COMPACT_ATOMS: atom_id res chain seq x y z
N LEU A 1 -13.46 -17.35 -3.64
CA LEU A 1 -13.97 -17.62 -4.99
C LEU A 1 -13.77 -19.10 -5.29
N THR A 2 -14.82 -19.79 -5.71
CA THR A 2 -14.75 -21.21 -6.09
C THR A 2 -15.15 -21.34 -7.55
N ILE A 3 -14.33 -22.03 -8.35
CA ILE A 3 -14.65 -22.32 -9.74
C ILE A 3 -15.45 -23.63 -9.73
N PRO A 4 -16.71 -23.63 -10.22
CA PRO A 4 -17.49 -24.87 -10.32
C PRO A 4 -16.80 -25.84 -11.29
N THR A 5 -16.59 -27.06 -10.83
CA THR A 5 -16.02 -28.14 -11.63
C THR A 5 -17.00 -29.32 -11.63
N TRP A 6 -16.81 -30.24 -12.55
CA TRP A 6 -17.64 -31.46 -12.59
C TRP A 6 -17.32 -32.40 -11.40
N GLU A 7 -18.35 -32.92 -10.76
CA GLU A 7 -18.23 -33.75 -9.55
C GLU A 7 -17.30 -34.97 -9.72
N GLY A 8 -17.22 -35.52 -10.90
CA GLY A 8 -16.34 -36.64 -11.21
C GLY A 8 -14.88 -36.28 -11.36
N TYR A 9 -14.56 -34.98 -11.50
CA TYR A 9 -13.18 -34.49 -11.60
C TYR A 9 -13.07 -33.07 -11.02
N PRO A 10 -12.98 -32.94 -9.69
CA PRO A 10 -13.07 -31.67 -9.01
C PRO A 10 -11.79 -30.82 -9.13
N ILE A 11 -10.76 -31.29 -9.84
CA ILE A 11 -9.48 -30.60 -9.97
C ILE A 11 -9.42 -29.91 -11.33
N THR A 12 -9.23 -28.61 -11.31
CA THR A 12 -8.97 -27.82 -12.52
C THR A 12 -7.48 -27.53 -12.65
N ASN A 13 -6.91 -27.79 -13.82
CA ASN A 13 -5.54 -27.41 -14.12
C ASN A 13 -5.36 -25.90 -13.93
N LEU A 14 -4.20 -25.50 -13.37
CA LEU A 14 -3.89 -24.09 -13.07
C LEU A 14 -4.09 -23.17 -14.29
N SER A 15 -3.70 -23.60 -15.48
CA SER A 15 -3.89 -22.83 -16.71
C SER A 15 -5.37 -22.63 -17.06
N HIS A 16 -6.22 -23.66 -16.87
CA HIS A 16 -7.65 -23.55 -17.08
C HIS A 16 -8.30 -22.66 -16.00
N ALA A 17 -7.87 -22.77 -14.74
CA ALA A 17 -8.35 -21.91 -13.68
C ALA A 17 -8.03 -20.44 -13.96
N VAL A 18 -6.80 -20.14 -14.36
CA VAL A 18 -6.37 -18.78 -14.75
C VAL A 18 -7.18 -18.27 -15.95
N HIS A 19 -7.36 -19.12 -16.98
CA HIS A 19 -8.16 -18.75 -18.16
C HIS A 19 -9.60 -18.42 -17.79
N THR A 20 -10.26 -19.26 -16.99
CA THR A 20 -11.64 -19.06 -16.56
C THR A 20 -11.78 -17.75 -15.76
N LEU A 21 -10.88 -17.51 -14.82
CA LEU A 21 -10.89 -16.28 -14.02
C LEU A 21 -10.67 -15.04 -14.90
N THR A 22 -9.72 -15.10 -15.83
CA THR A 22 -9.45 -13.99 -16.75
C THR A 22 -10.62 -13.72 -17.67
N TYR A 23 -11.26 -14.79 -18.18
CA TYR A 23 -12.46 -14.68 -19.01
C TYR A 23 -13.62 -14.04 -18.26
N GLU A 24 -13.91 -14.47 -17.04
CA GLU A 24 -14.99 -13.89 -16.23
C GLU A 24 -14.72 -12.43 -15.87
N LEU A 25 -13.49 -12.08 -15.55
CA LEU A 25 -13.10 -10.69 -15.31
C LEU A 25 -13.29 -9.83 -16.56
N HIS A 26 -12.91 -10.33 -17.73
CA HIS A 26 -13.09 -9.62 -18.99
C HIS A 26 -14.58 -9.45 -19.33
N ARG A 27 -15.35 -10.53 -19.20
CA ARG A 27 -16.80 -10.49 -19.41
C ARG A 27 -17.50 -9.49 -18.49
N HIS A 28 -17.13 -9.43 -17.22
CA HIS A 28 -17.67 -8.45 -16.29
C HIS A 28 -17.37 -7.01 -16.73
N ARG A 29 -16.14 -6.76 -17.12
CA ARG A 29 -15.72 -5.44 -17.62
C ARG A 29 -16.52 -5.03 -18.86
N ASP A 30 -16.78 -5.95 -19.76
CA ASP A 30 -17.54 -5.68 -20.98
C ASP A 30 -19.02 -5.38 -20.66
N LEU A 31 -19.61 -6.07 -19.68
CA LEU A 31 -20.96 -5.81 -19.21
C LEU A 31 -21.09 -4.44 -18.54
N GLU A 32 -20.14 -4.05 -17.71
CA GLU A 32 -20.07 -2.72 -17.12
C GLU A 32 -20.02 -1.62 -18.19
N ASN A 33 -19.21 -1.82 -19.23
CA ASN A 33 -19.09 -0.86 -20.33
C ASN A 33 -20.37 -0.78 -21.21
N GLN A 34 -21.22 -1.79 -21.18
CA GLN A 34 -22.48 -1.80 -21.95
C GLN A 34 -23.68 -1.25 -21.18
N GLY A 35 -23.49 -0.77 -19.95
CA GLY A 35 -24.56 -0.17 -19.14
C GLY A 35 -25.63 -1.16 -18.68
N HIS A 36 -25.35 -2.45 -18.62
CA HIS A 36 -26.23 -3.47 -18.10
C HIS A 36 -26.08 -3.59 -16.58
N ASP A 37 -26.63 -2.60 -15.88
CA ASP A 37 -26.54 -2.48 -14.40
C ASP A 37 -27.40 -3.51 -13.63
N GLU A 38 -28.21 -4.33 -14.30
CA GLU A 38 -29.31 -5.04 -13.60
C GLU A 38 -28.96 -6.40 -12.99
N ALA A 39 -27.77 -6.93 -13.15
CA ALA A 39 -27.53 -8.31 -12.75
C ALA A 39 -26.21 -8.59 -11.98
N LEU A 40 -25.44 -7.58 -11.66
CA LEU A 40 -24.18 -7.78 -10.97
C LEU A 40 -24.37 -7.52 -9.48
N PRO A 41 -23.94 -8.45 -8.59
CA PRO A 41 -23.81 -8.11 -7.18
C PRO A 41 -22.89 -6.89 -7.09
N ASP A 42 -23.14 -6.00 -6.13
CA ASP A 42 -22.27 -4.87 -5.80
C ASP A 42 -20.82 -5.37 -5.65
N ILE A 43 -20.13 -5.44 -6.76
CA ILE A 43 -18.70 -5.69 -6.74
C ILE A 43 -18.11 -4.39 -6.26
N VAL A 44 -17.56 -4.42 -5.06
CA VAL A 44 -16.76 -3.33 -4.52
C VAL A 44 -15.90 -2.80 -5.67
N PRO A 45 -16.06 -1.54 -6.09
CA PRO A 45 -15.30 -0.99 -7.20
C PRO A 45 -13.84 -1.33 -6.96
N LEU A 46 -13.20 -1.91 -7.96
CA LEU A 46 -11.75 -2.14 -7.89
C LEU A 46 -11.13 -0.80 -7.51
N GLN A 47 -10.73 -0.68 -6.24
CA GLN A 47 -10.13 0.54 -5.73
C GLN A 47 -9.03 0.92 -6.72
N ARG A 48 -9.16 2.10 -7.32
CA ARG A 48 -8.15 2.59 -8.25
C ARG A 48 -6.86 2.70 -7.46
N GLY A 49 -5.98 1.73 -7.65
CA GLY A 49 -4.69 1.74 -6.98
C GLY A 49 -3.94 3.03 -7.29
N ILE A 50 -3.09 3.43 -6.37
CA ILE A 50 -2.22 4.60 -6.55
C ILE A 50 -1.41 4.51 -7.84
N SER A 51 -1.28 5.64 -8.54
CA SER A 51 -0.52 5.71 -9.79
C SER A 51 0.98 5.43 -9.55
N PRO A 52 1.72 5.04 -10.60
CA PRO A 52 3.17 4.88 -10.49
C PRO A 52 3.87 6.15 -10.00
N GLU A 53 3.40 7.31 -10.43
CA GLU A 53 3.92 8.62 -10.01
C GLU A 53 3.69 8.85 -8.52
N GLN A 54 2.48 8.60 -8.03
CA GLN A 54 2.16 8.71 -6.61
C GLN A 54 3.01 7.75 -5.75
N ARG A 55 3.24 6.52 -6.24
CA ARG A 55 4.14 5.56 -5.55
C ARG A 55 5.55 6.09 -5.44
N ASN A 56 6.07 6.71 -6.50
CA ASN A 56 7.41 7.29 -6.49
C ASN A 56 7.52 8.48 -5.54
N VAL A 57 6.51 9.36 -5.51
CA VAL A 57 6.47 10.51 -4.60
C VAL A 57 6.37 10.03 -3.15
N LEU A 58 5.50 9.08 -2.86
CA LEU A 58 5.37 8.47 -1.53
C LEU A 58 6.70 7.85 -1.07
N ARG A 59 7.38 7.10 -1.93
CA ARG A 59 8.68 6.50 -1.62
C ARG A 59 9.72 7.56 -1.28
N LYS A 60 9.80 8.65 -2.06
CA LYS A 60 10.70 9.76 -1.77
C LYS A 60 10.41 10.43 -0.43
N ALA A 61 9.13 10.67 -0.12
CA ALA A 61 8.74 11.26 1.17
C ALA A 61 9.15 10.36 2.35
N ILE A 62 9.06 9.04 2.22
CA ILE A 62 9.53 8.08 3.22
C ILE A 62 11.08 8.11 3.35
N GLU A 63 11.79 8.17 2.23
CA GLU A 63 13.25 8.27 2.20
C GLU A 63 13.73 9.56 2.88
N ASP A 64 13.03 10.67 2.67
CA ASP A 64 13.36 11.95 3.29
C ASP A 64 13.16 11.92 4.81
N ILE A 65 12.06 11.35 5.30
CA ILE A 65 11.90 11.10 6.74
C ILE A 65 13.04 10.23 7.28
N ALA A 66 13.33 9.11 6.59
CA ALA A 66 14.34 8.16 7.04
C ALA A 66 15.73 8.81 7.19
N ARG A 67 16.05 9.79 6.33
CA ARG A 67 17.32 10.51 6.34
C ARG A 67 17.59 11.21 7.67
N TYR A 68 16.56 11.78 8.28
CA TYR A 68 16.67 12.55 9.52
C TYR A 68 16.42 11.71 10.77
N LEU A 69 16.03 10.45 10.64
CA LEU A 69 15.86 9.57 11.79
C LEU A 69 17.21 9.25 12.46
N PRO A 70 17.25 9.22 13.81
CA PRO A 70 18.45 8.84 14.54
C PRO A 70 18.79 7.37 14.31
N GLY A 71 20.07 7.08 14.10
CA GLY A 71 20.57 5.71 13.91
C GLY A 71 21.46 5.58 12.68
N GLY A 72 22.00 4.38 12.47
CA GLY A 72 22.83 4.06 11.32
C GLY A 72 22.05 3.81 10.03
N ASP A 73 22.78 3.75 8.92
CA ASP A 73 22.19 3.63 7.58
C ASP A 73 21.37 2.35 7.38
N GLU A 74 21.80 1.23 7.97
CA GLU A 74 21.05 -0.04 7.92
C GLU A 74 19.62 0.12 8.47
N ARG A 75 19.50 0.88 9.57
CA ARG A 75 18.19 1.14 10.17
C ARG A 75 17.32 2.02 9.29
N ARG A 76 17.89 3.04 8.67
CA ARG A 76 17.18 3.94 7.76
C ARG A 76 16.67 3.17 6.54
N ILE A 77 17.51 2.32 5.96
CA ILE A 77 17.15 1.43 4.86
C ILE A 77 16.03 0.48 5.28
N SER A 78 16.19 -0.20 6.42
CA SER A 78 15.17 -1.14 6.93
C SER A 78 13.83 -0.45 7.20
N PHE A 79 13.84 0.75 7.77
CA PHE A 79 12.64 1.56 8.00
C PHE A 79 11.95 1.90 6.67
N THR A 80 12.71 2.44 5.70
CA THR A 80 12.18 2.79 4.37
C THR A 80 11.54 1.59 3.69
N HIS A 81 12.22 0.45 3.67
CA HIS A 81 11.69 -0.78 3.07
C HIS A 81 10.42 -1.27 3.76
N SER A 82 10.43 -1.31 5.10
CA SER A 82 9.31 -1.81 5.89
C SER A 82 8.07 -0.93 5.72
N LEU A 83 8.24 0.40 5.81
CA LEU A 83 7.13 1.34 5.68
C LEU A 83 6.58 1.36 4.25
N THR A 84 7.45 1.42 3.24
CA THR A 84 7.04 1.34 1.83
C THR A 84 6.23 0.07 1.57
N ARG A 85 6.72 -1.08 2.04
CA ARG A 85 6.04 -2.36 1.85
C ARG A 85 4.70 -2.44 2.59
N ALA A 86 4.60 -1.88 3.79
CA ALA A 86 3.36 -1.83 4.56
C ALA A 86 2.30 -0.99 3.82
N LEU A 87 2.68 0.20 3.38
CA LEU A 87 1.77 1.11 2.67
C LEU A 87 1.36 0.57 1.29
N GLN A 88 2.25 -0.11 0.57
CA GLN A 88 1.87 -0.75 -0.70
C GLN A 88 0.87 -1.90 -0.55
N ARG A 89 0.83 -2.54 0.62
CA ARG A 89 -0.11 -3.64 0.90
C ARG A 89 -1.47 -3.16 1.41
N SER A 90 -1.55 -1.92 1.90
CA SER A 90 -2.77 -1.39 2.54
C SER A 90 -3.90 -1.09 1.57
N GLY A 91 -3.64 -1.10 0.25
CA GLY A 91 -4.68 -0.81 -0.74
C GLY A 91 -5.21 0.62 -0.70
N MET A 92 -4.36 1.57 -0.31
CA MET A 92 -4.74 2.98 -0.15
C MET A 92 -5.33 3.59 -1.41
N GLU A 93 -6.30 4.46 -1.23
CA GLU A 93 -6.84 5.31 -2.28
C GLU A 93 -5.90 6.48 -2.63
N PRO A 94 -6.02 7.06 -3.85
CA PRO A 94 -5.19 8.18 -4.27
C PRO A 94 -5.23 9.37 -3.32
N ASP A 95 -6.40 9.69 -2.76
CA ASP A 95 -6.59 10.82 -1.85
C ASP A 95 -5.96 10.56 -0.48
N GLU A 96 -6.05 9.35 0.04
CA GLU A 96 -5.37 8.95 1.27
C GLU A 96 -3.85 9.03 1.09
N THR A 97 -3.36 8.57 -0.06
CA THR A 97 -1.94 8.62 -0.40
C THR A 97 -1.43 10.06 -0.44
N ASN A 98 -2.19 10.98 -1.04
CA ASN A 98 -1.81 12.40 -1.09
C ASN A 98 -1.75 13.04 0.30
N ARG A 99 -2.71 12.70 1.19
CA ARG A 99 -2.68 13.18 2.59
C ARG A 99 -1.48 12.64 3.35
N LEU A 100 -1.12 11.38 3.16
CA LEU A 100 0.06 10.78 3.77
C LEU A 100 1.36 11.41 3.26
N ILE A 101 1.45 11.65 1.95
CA ILE A 101 2.60 12.35 1.36
C ILE A 101 2.75 13.72 1.99
N GLY A 102 1.67 14.51 2.12
CA GLY A 102 1.69 15.80 2.79
C GLY A 102 2.21 15.71 4.23
N GLY A 103 1.64 14.81 5.02
CA GLY A 103 2.09 14.59 6.40
C GLY A 103 3.56 14.14 6.51
N PHE A 104 4.04 13.36 5.56
CA PHE A 104 5.46 12.95 5.54
C PHE A 104 6.39 14.09 5.16
N VAL A 105 5.98 14.97 4.25
CA VAL A 105 6.74 16.18 3.89
C VAL A 105 6.84 17.11 5.09
N ASP A 106 5.74 17.34 5.79
CA ASP A 106 5.74 18.19 7.00
C ASP A 106 6.62 17.58 8.10
N ALA A 107 6.51 16.28 8.33
CA ALA A 107 7.32 15.55 9.30
C ALA A 107 8.81 15.60 8.94
N SER A 108 9.17 15.41 7.67
CA SER A 108 10.57 15.47 7.23
C SER A 108 11.16 16.87 7.43
N THR A 109 10.40 17.93 7.15
CA THR A 109 10.81 19.31 7.37
C THR A 109 11.05 19.61 8.86
N ALA A 110 10.14 19.15 9.72
CA ALA A 110 10.30 19.29 11.17
C ALA A 110 11.52 18.50 11.68
N LEU A 111 11.72 17.27 11.21
CA LEU A 111 12.87 16.44 11.58
C LEU A 111 14.19 17.02 11.07
N GLU A 112 14.21 17.62 9.89
CA GLU A 112 15.39 18.33 9.37
C GLU A 112 15.82 19.42 10.32
N PHE A 113 14.90 20.28 10.74
CA PHE A 113 15.17 21.36 11.69
C PHE A 113 15.68 20.81 13.02
N VAL A 114 14.99 19.83 13.61
CA VAL A 114 15.36 19.24 14.90
C VAL A 114 16.69 18.47 14.82
N SER A 115 17.01 17.86 13.68
CA SER A 115 18.23 17.08 13.50
C SER A 115 19.52 17.92 13.57
N GLN A 116 19.40 19.23 13.43
CA GLN A 116 20.52 20.17 13.59
C GLN A 116 20.84 20.43 15.05
N LEU A 117 19.93 20.15 15.99
CA LEU A 117 20.11 20.36 17.41
C LEU A 117 21.06 19.32 18.01
N PRO A 118 22.03 19.72 18.85
CA PRO A 118 22.96 18.79 19.49
C PRO A 118 22.26 17.73 20.33
N GLU A 119 21.17 18.10 21.00
CA GLU A 119 20.38 17.23 21.85
C GLU A 119 19.72 16.09 21.08
N TRP A 120 19.34 16.31 19.80
CA TRP A 120 18.79 15.27 18.94
C TRP A 120 19.77 14.13 18.70
N LYS A 121 21.03 14.44 18.49
CA LYS A 121 22.09 13.45 18.24
C LYS A 121 22.41 12.63 19.47
N SER A 122 22.23 13.20 20.66
CA SER A 122 22.47 12.54 21.95
C SER A 122 21.23 11.88 22.55
N SER A 123 20.03 12.12 22.00
CA SER A 123 18.80 11.60 22.55
C SER A 123 18.74 10.07 22.48
N ARG A 124 18.55 9.44 23.64
CA ARG A 124 18.25 8.01 23.70
C ARG A 124 16.83 7.75 23.19
N ARG A 125 16.67 6.65 22.47
CA ARG A 125 15.34 6.20 22.03
C ARG A 125 14.41 6.08 23.23
N ARG A 126 13.29 6.77 23.21
CA ARG A 126 12.19 6.48 24.10
C ARG A 126 11.59 5.13 23.67
N ARG A 127 11.45 4.20 24.61
CA ARG A 127 10.64 3.01 24.37
C ARG A 127 9.18 3.45 24.39
N VAL A 128 8.42 2.99 23.41
CA VAL A 128 6.96 3.08 23.50
C VAL A 128 6.55 2.09 24.58
N VAL A 129 6.11 2.60 25.71
CA VAL A 129 5.48 1.78 26.76
C VAL A 129 4.02 1.75 26.40
N LEU A 130 3.50 0.57 26.08
CA LEU A 130 2.06 0.36 25.99
C LEU A 130 1.57 0.38 27.44
N GLU A 131 0.78 1.39 27.78
CA GLU A 131 0.03 1.36 29.04
C GLU A 131 -0.99 0.23 28.90
N GLU A 132 -0.85 -0.82 29.70
CA GLU A 132 -1.88 -1.85 29.85
C GLU A 132 -3.04 -1.22 30.61
N GLU A 133 -4.20 -1.07 29.94
CA GLU A 133 -5.47 -0.71 30.58
C GLU A 133 -6.01 -1.89 31.40
#